data_de63a22dfe8c28ac4fb6cfce6c2c4ebd
#
_entry.id   de63a22dfe8c28ac4fb6cfce6c2c4ebd
#
_cell.length_a   1.000
_cell.length_b   1.000
_cell.length_c   1.000
_cell.angle_alpha   90.00
_cell.angle_beta   90.00
_cell.angle_gamma   90.00
#
_symmetry.space_group_name_H-M   'P 1'
#
loop_
_entity.id
_entity.type
_entity.pdbx_description
1 polymer ?
#
loop_
_entity_poly.entity_id
_entity_poly.type
_entity_poly.pdbx_seq_one_letter_code
_entity_poly.pdbx_strand_id
1 'polypeptide(L)'
;MKTSVGIIDCGINNINSLQKAFNKIEVKSEVVENYKKIQDFSHLVLPGVGSFDRGIGNLREMGFIEEIYNFVQKGNFILGICLGMQLLFEESKESLNNSSGLSLVKGKCEKLENIKNSKIRVPHIGWNSLKILKKDAKLLKNVKDNSDFYFVHSYYVIPKNSNNIAAVCNHGVEFTAVYESDNIFGVQFHPEKCLINGLNILKQFSQFS
;
A
#
# COMPACT_ATOMS: atom_id res chain seq x y z
N MET A 1 -2.62 17.37 17.58
CA MET A 1 -1.25 16.78 17.65
C MET A 1 -0.55 16.99 16.33
N LYS A 2 0.77 17.23 16.34
CA LYS A 2 1.52 17.34 15.07
C LYS A 2 1.59 15.94 14.45
N THR A 3 1.14 15.77 13.22
CA THR A 3 1.17 14.49 12.50
C THR A 3 2.61 13.97 12.44
N SER A 4 2.84 12.76 12.90
CA SER A 4 4.11 12.06 12.79
C SER A 4 3.89 10.77 11.99
N VAL A 5 4.69 10.59 10.93
CA VAL A 5 4.61 9.44 10.04
C VAL A 5 5.79 8.51 10.32
N GLY A 6 5.50 7.26 10.72
CA GLY A 6 6.47 6.18 10.80
C GLY A 6 6.53 5.39 9.51
N ILE A 7 7.72 5.19 8.94
CA ILE A 7 7.94 4.34 7.77
C ILE A 7 8.58 3.05 8.26
N ILE A 8 7.83 1.95 8.20
CA ILE A 8 8.32 0.65 8.69
C ILE A 8 9.45 0.15 7.78
N ASP A 9 10.60 -0.13 8.37
CA ASP A 9 11.70 -0.82 7.70
C ASP A 9 11.73 -2.30 8.10
N CYS A 10 11.28 -3.14 7.19
CA CYS A 10 11.38 -4.59 7.32
C CYS A 10 12.43 -5.19 6.36
N GLY A 11 13.42 -4.41 5.93
CA GLY A 11 14.56 -4.89 5.12
C GLY A 11 14.25 -5.17 3.64
N ILE A 12 13.10 -4.72 3.12
CA ILE A 12 12.65 -4.95 1.72
C ILE A 12 12.09 -3.67 1.10
N ASN A 13 12.74 -2.52 1.30
CA ASN A 13 12.09 -1.23 1.03
C ASN A 13 13.00 -0.23 0.32
N ASN A 14 12.37 0.69 -0.41
CA ASN A 14 13.01 1.90 -0.93
C ASN A 14 12.70 3.11 -0.02
N ILE A 15 13.12 3.03 1.24
CA ILE A 15 12.81 3.99 2.30
C ILE A 15 13.28 5.40 1.96
N ASN A 16 14.50 5.54 1.43
CA ASN A 16 15.08 6.85 1.12
C ASN A 16 14.21 7.66 0.15
N SER A 17 13.59 7.00 -0.82
CA SER A 17 12.69 7.68 -1.78
C SER A 17 11.40 8.15 -1.11
N LEU A 18 10.85 7.37 -0.19
CA LEU A 18 9.68 7.76 0.60
C LEU A 18 9.98 8.92 1.54
N GLN A 19 11.09 8.88 2.28
CA GLN A 19 11.51 10.00 3.13
C GLN A 19 11.70 11.30 2.31
N LYS A 20 12.34 11.21 1.13
CA LYS A 20 12.47 12.36 0.23
C LYS A 20 11.11 12.87 -0.23
N ALA A 21 10.13 11.98 -0.51
CA ALA A 21 8.79 12.37 -0.89
C ALA A 21 8.05 13.08 0.25
N PHE A 22 8.12 12.58 1.48
CA PHE A 22 7.55 13.24 2.67
C PHE A 22 8.22 14.58 2.94
N ASN A 23 9.54 14.69 2.83
CA ASN A 23 10.26 15.96 2.98
C ASN A 23 9.78 17.01 1.96
N LYS A 24 9.52 16.63 0.70
CA LYS A 24 9.01 17.54 -0.33
C LYS A 24 7.64 18.13 -0.02
N ILE A 25 6.83 17.45 0.78
CA ILE A 25 5.50 17.91 1.21
C ILE A 25 5.53 18.47 2.64
N GLU A 26 6.72 18.68 3.21
CA GLU A 26 6.96 19.26 4.54
C GLU A 26 6.30 18.44 5.67
N VAL A 27 6.20 17.13 5.51
CA VAL A 27 5.71 16.19 6.52
C VAL A 27 6.89 15.49 7.19
N LYS A 28 6.96 15.59 8.53
CA LYS A 28 7.97 14.87 9.29
C LYS A 28 7.73 13.38 9.21
N SER A 29 8.72 12.62 8.75
CA SER A 29 8.70 11.16 8.73
C SER A 29 9.95 10.56 9.33
N GLU A 30 9.82 9.45 10.02
CA GLU A 30 10.92 8.71 10.65
C GLU A 30 10.90 7.25 10.23
N VAL A 31 12.08 6.65 10.07
CA VAL A 31 12.21 5.21 9.81
C VAL A 31 12.04 4.44 11.11
N VAL A 32 11.21 3.41 11.07
CA VAL A 32 10.88 2.57 12.22
C VAL A 32 11.53 1.20 12.03
N GLU A 33 12.72 1.02 12.58
CA GLU A 33 13.47 -0.25 12.59
C GLU A 33 13.16 -1.09 13.84
N ASN A 34 12.52 -0.50 14.85
CA ASN A 34 12.18 -1.15 16.11
C ASN A 34 10.68 -1.08 16.35
N TYR A 35 10.03 -2.24 16.42
CA TYR A 35 8.59 -2.36 16.62
C TYR A 35 8.07 -1.61 17.85
N LYS A 36 8.86 -1.46 18.92
CA LYS A 36 8.48 -0.74 20.15
C LYS A 36 8.18 0.74 19.91
N LYS A 37 8.70 1.32 18.82
CA LYS A 37 8.48 2.73 18.47
C LYS A 37 7.19 2.95 17.65
N ILE A 38 6.50 1.92 17.20
CA ILE A 38 5.29 2.06 16.37
C ILE A 38 4.26 2.95 17.03
N GLN A 39 4.07 2.82 18.35
CA GLN A 39 3.05 3.55 19.10
C GLN A 39 3.35 5.05 19.28
N ASP A 40 4.55 5.52 18.89
CA ASP A 40 4.95 6.93 18.96
C ASP A 40 4.37 7.75 17.78
N PHE A 41 3.79 7.08 16.80
CA PHE A 41 3.29 7.69 15.58
C PHE A 41 1.75 7.72 15.54
N SER A 42 1.18 8.60 14.72
CA SER A 42 -0.24 8.63 14.37
C SER A 42 -0.53 7.96 13.04
N HIS A 43 0.49 7.87 12.18
CA HIS A 43 0.41 7.30 10.84
C HIS A 43 1.57 6.36 10.60
N LEU A 44 1.28 5.17 10.03
CA LEU A 44 2.29 4.22 9.58
C LEU A 44 2.22 4.05 8.08
N VAL A 45 3.38 4.02 7.45
CA VAL A 45 3.54 3.56 6.07
C VAL A 45 4.24 2.21 6.11
N LEU A 46 3.62 1.21 5.50
CA LEU A 46 4.19 -0.11 5.25
C LEU A 46 4.56 -0.21 3.77
N PRO A 47 5.77 0.19 3.38
CA PRO A 47 6.24 -0.01 2.03
C PRO A 47 6.70 -1.45 1.84
N GLY A 48 6.81 -1.90 0.60
CA GLY A 48 7.40 -3.20 0.31
C GLY A 48 7.73 -3.39 -1.16
N VAL A 49 8.86 -4.06 -1.40
CA VAL A 49 9.26 -4.60 -2.70
C VAL A 49 9.76 -6.03 -2.51
N GLY A 50 9.59 -6.90 -3.50
CA GLY A 50 9.99 -8.30 -3.42
C GLY A 50 8.79 -9.24 -3.24
N SER A 51 8.98 -10.38 -2.58
CA SER A 51 7.96 -11.43 -2.46
C SER A 51 7.16 -11.35 -1.17
N PHE A 52 5.93 -11.86 -1.23
CA PHE A 52 5.00 -11.89 -0.10
C PHE A 52 5.55 -12.64 1.11
N ASP A 53 6.08 -13.88 0.90
CA ASP A 53 6.63 -14.69 1.99
C ASP A 53 7.79 -14.01 2.71
N ARG A 54 8.68 -13.36 1.96
CA ARG A 54 9.78 -12.60 2.54
C ARG A 54 9.28 -11.41 3.34
N GLY A 55 8.29 -10.67 2.81
CA GLY A 55 7.72 -9.52 3.48
C GLY A 55 7.10 -9.87 4.83
N ILE A 56 6.22 -10.88 4.85
CA ILE A 56 5.57 -11.30 6.10
C ILE A 56 6.54 -11.99 7.06
N GLY A 57 7.52 -12.73 6.53
CA GLY A 57 8.59 -13.35 7.33
C GLY A 57 9.40 -12.31 8.08
N ASN A 58 9.88 -11.29 7.39
CA ASN A 58 10.65 -10.20 8.01
C ASN A 58 9.84 -9.46 9.07
N LEU A 59 8.56 -9.12 8.78
CA LEU A 59 7.69 -8.48 9.78
C LEU A 59 7.52 -9.33 11.03
N ARG A 60 7.43 -10.65 10.87
CA ARG A 60 7.32 -11.60 11.99
C ARG A 60 8.61 -11.68 12.79
N GLU A 61 9.74 -11.88 12.12
CA GLU A 61 11.06 -12.02 12.76
C GLU A 61 11.46 -10.76 13.54
N MET A 62 11.10 -9.57 13.00
CA MET A 62 11.38 -8.28 13.63
C MET A 62 10.34 -7.88 14.68
N GLY A 63 9.29 -8.69 14.92
CA GLY A 63 8.28 -8.44 15.96
C GLY A 63 7.25 -7.37 15.61
N PHE A 64 7.12 -6.97 14.35
CA PHE A 64 6.21 -5.89 13.95
C PHE A 64 4.72 -6.27 13.94
N ILE A 65 4.38 -7.55 13.73
CA ILE A 65 3.01 -7.97 13.44
C ILE A 65 2.04 -7.55 14.55
N GLU A 66 2.32 -7.92 15.81
CA GLU A 66 1.44 -7.62 16.94
C GLU A 66 1.28 -6.10 17.17
N GLU A 67 2.39 -5.35 17.04
CA GLU A 67 2.36 -3.90 17.23
C GLU A 67 1.62 -3.16 16.11
N ILE A 68 1.66 -3.65 14.88
CA ILE A 68 0.83 -3.14 13.78
C ILE A 68 -0.65 -3.37 14.08
N TYR A 69 -1.02 -4.57 14.57
CA TYR A 69 -2.39 -4.85 15.01
C TYR A 69 -2.86 -3.87 16.08
N ASN A 70 -2.08 -3.76 17.16
CA ASN A 70 -2.38 -2.86 18.27
C ASN A 70 -2.53 -1.42 17.82
N PHE A 71 -1.68 -0.97 16.89
CA PHE A 71 -1.70 0.36 16.30
C PHE A 71 -3.00 0.64 15.53
N VAL A 72 -3.39 -0.28 14.66
CA VAL A 72 -4.61 -0.17 13.83
C VAL A 72 -5.87 -0.25 14.69
N GLN A 73 -5.91 -1.15 15.70
CA GLN A 73 -7.05 -1.28 16.62
C GLN A 73 -7.30 -0.02 17.47
N LYS A 74 -6.27 0.77 17.72
CA LYS A 74 -6.42 2.08 18.39
C LYS A 74 -6.99 3.17 17.47
N GLY A 75 -7.28 2.86 16.21
CA GLY A 75 -7.80 3.79 15.21
C GLY A 75 -6.72 4.61 14.50
N ASN A 76 -5.43 4.33 14.72
CA ASN A 76 -4.33 4.99 14.01
C ASN A 76 -4.28 4.53 12.55
N PHE A 77 -3.72 5.36 11.67
CA PHE A 77 -3.79 5.19 10.22
C PHE A 77 -2.62 4.40 9.66
N ILE A 78 -2.90 3.43 8.78
CA ILE A 78 -1.88 2.67 8.06
C ILE A 78 -2.07 2.76 6.55
N LEU A 79 -0.96 2.97 5.82
CA LEU A 79 -0.90 2.95 4.36
C LEU A 79 0.07 1.86 3.89
N GLY A 80 -0.46 0.82 3.25
CA GLY A 80 0.35 -0.17 2.53
C GLY A 80 0.67 0.30 1.11
N ILE A 81 1.95 0.20 0.71
CA ILE A 81 2.42 0.58 -0.63
C ILE A 81 2.95 -0.66 -1.36
N CYS A 82 2.41 -0.94 -2.54
CA CYS A 82 2.78 -2.06 -3.41
C CYS A 82 2.70 -3.41 -2.67
N LEU A 83 3.83 -4.08 -2.41
CA LEU A 83 3.83 -5.29 -1.58
C LEU A 83 3.26 -5.02 -0.18
N GLY A 84 3.52 -3.84 0.41
CA GLY A 84 2.93 -3.45 1.69
C GLY A 84 1.41 -3.45 1.68
N MET A 85 0.77 -3.03 0.58
CA MET A 85 -0.68 -3.17 0.41
C MET A 85 -1.09 -4.65 0.40
N GLN A 86 -0.36 -5.49 -0.32
CA GLN A 86 -0.66 -6.92 -0.41
C GLN A 86 -0.54 -7.61 0.95
N LEU A 87 0.45 -7.23 1.76
CA LEU A 87 0.66 -7.76 3.12
C LEU A 87 -0.47 -7.42 4.11
N LEU A 88 -1.30 -6.40 3.84
CA LEU A 88 -2.47 -6.09 4.66
C LEU A 88 -3.57 -7.15 4.54
N PHE A 89 -3.60 -7.93 3.46
CA PHE A 89 -4.61 -8.93 3.16
C PHE A 89 -4.34 -10.28 3.84
N GLU A 90 -5.31 -11.22 3.72
CA GLU A 90 -5.26 -12.52 4.42
C GLU A 90 -4.27 -13.47 3.75
N GLU A 91 -4.30 -13.59 2.43
CA GLU A 91 -3.56 -14.61 1.68
C GLU A 91 -3.04 -14.10 0.32
N SER A 92 -2.04 -14.77 -0.21
CA SER A 92 -1.46 -14.47 -1.51
C SER A 92 -1.14 -15.73 -2.30
N LYS A 93 -1.52 -15.72 -3.58
CA LYS A 93 -1.10 -16.76 -4.53
C LYS A 93 0.40 -16.73 -4.87
N GLU A 94 1.10 -15.69 -4.44
CA GLU A 94 2.57 -15.66 -4.50
C GLU A 94 3.21 -16.55 -3.43
N SER A 95 2.52 -16.75 -2.30
CA SER A 95 3.06 -17.52 -1.19
C SER A 95 3.23 -18.98 -1.58
N LEU A 96 4.45 -19.49 -1.49
CA LEU A 96 4.79 -20.91 -1.64
C LEU A 96 4.58 -21.69 -0.34
N ASN A 97 4.59 -21.00 0.79
CA ASN A 97 4.49 -21.57 2.13
C ASN A 97 3.09 -21.48 2.73
N ASN A 98 2.08 -21.05 1.95
CA ASN A 98 0.75 -20.72 2.42
C ASN A 98 0.77 -19.73 3.61
N SER A 99 1.71 -18.78 3.59
CA SER A 99 1.82 -17.76 4.62
C SER A 99 0.61 -16.85 4.58
N SER A 100 0.01 -16.58 5.74
CA SER A 100 -0.99 -15.52 5.88
C SER A 100 -0.31 -14.17 5.97
N GLY A 101 -0.95 -13.15 5.37
CA GLY A 101 -0.54 -11.76 5.56
C GLY A 101 -0.92 -11.25 6.95
N LEU A 102 -1.01 -9.94 7.08
CA LEU A 102 -1.45 -9.29 8.32
C LEU A 102 -2.95 -9.50 8.60
N SER A 103 -3.75 -9.94 7.63
CA SER A 103 -5.18 -10.18 7.77
C SER A 103 -5.97 -8.99 8.34
N LEU A 104 -5.46 -7.77 8.18
CA LEU A 104 -6.15 -6.53 8.54
C LEU A 104 -7.30 -6.24 7.58
N VAL A 105 -7.20 -6.74 6.35
CA VAL A 105 -8.22 -6.64 5.31
C VAL A 105 -8.59 -8.02 4.80
N LYS A 106 -9.89 -8.30 4.76
CA LYS A 106 -10.38 -9.57 4.18
C LYS A 106 -10.27 -9.56 2.66
N GLY A 107 -9.72 -10.65 2.13
CA GLY A 107 -9.49 -10.85 0.71
C GLY A 107 -8.14 -11.47 0.45
N LYS A 108 -7.73 -11.48 -0.82
CA LYS A 108 -6.54 -12.20 -1.26
C LYS A 108 -5.75 -11.44 -2.30
N CYS A 109 -4.52 -11.89 -2.54
CA CYS A 109 -3.71 -11.46 -3.67
C CYS A 109 -3.73 -12.53 -4.77
N GLU A 110 -4.00 -12.10 -5.99
CA GLU A 110 -3.99 -12.95 -7.19
C GLU A 110 -2.86 -12.52 -8.14
N LYS A 111 -2.44 -13.47 -8.99
CA LYS A 111 -1.43 -13.21 -10.00
C LYS A 111 -2.05 -12.51 -11.22
N LEU A 112 -1.32 -11.54 -11.77
CA LEU A 112 -1.64 -11.03 -13.09
C LEU A 112 -1.40 -12.16 -14.11
N GLU A 113 -2.47 -12.68 -14.68
CA GLU A 113 -2.41 -13.75 -15.66
C GLU A 113 -3.18 -13.39 -16.92
N ASN A 114 -2.84 -14.05 -18.02
CA ASN A 114 -3.57 -13.91 -19.27
C ASN A 114 -5.02 -14.38 -19.11
N ILE A 115 -5.96 -13.47 -19.16
CA ILE A 115 -7.38 -13.82 -19.29
C ILE A 115 -7.65 -14.12 -20.77
N LYS A 116 -8.22 -15.29 -21.05
CA LYS A 116 -8.61 -15.80 -22.38
C LYS A 116 -8.29 -14.86 -23.55
N ASN A 117 -7.22 -15.15 -24.29
CA ASN A 117 -6.77 -14.48 -25.53
C ASN A 117 -6.09 -13.09 -25.40
N SER A 118 -5.82 -12.57 -24.23
CA SER A 118 -5.01 -11.38 -24.07
C SER A 118 -3.60 -11.74 -23.57
N LYS A 119 -2.59 -11.44 -24.38
CA LYS A 119 -1.18 -11.54 -23.94
C LYS A 119 -0.85 -10.28 -23.13
N ILE A 120 -0.95 -10.36 -21.82
CA ILE A 120 -0.47 -9.28 -20.94
C ILE A 120 1.00 -9.52 -20.58
N ARG A 121 1.76 -8.44 -20.46
CA ARG A 121 3.12 -8.53 -19.91
C ARG A 121 3.06 -8.60 -18.40
N VAL A 122 3.68 -9.64 -17.83
CA VAL A 122 3.87 -9.77 -16.39
C VAL A 122 5.38 -9.79 -16.12
N PRO A 123 5.89 -8.94 -15.23
CA PRO A 123 5.18 -7.98 -14.40
C PRO A 123 4.60 -6.77 -15.16
N HIS A 124 3.55 -6.13 -14.60
CA HIS A 124 3.11 -4.80 -14.99
C HIS A 124 4.17 -3.80 -14.56
N ILE A 125 4.90 -3.22 -15.50
CA ILE A 125 5.94 -2.21 -15.25
C ILE A 125 5.65 -1.00 -16.14
N GLY A 126 5.45 0.16 -15.52
CA GLY A 126 5.29 1.41 -16.25
C GLY A 126 4.23 2.33 -15.65
N TRP A 127 3.96 3.40 -16.40
CA TRP A 127 2.92 4.37 -16.10
C TRP A 127 1.60 3.91 -16.65
N ASN A 128 0.55 4.03 -15.83
CA ASN A 128 -0.80 3.69 -16.25
C ASN A 128 -1.83 4.52 -15.48
N SER A 129 -3.00 4.73 -16.08
CA SER A 129 -4.02 5.63 -15.58
C SER A 129 -4.90 4.97 -14.53
N LEU A 130 -5.31 5.71 -13.50
CA LEU A 130 -6.31 5.30 -12.55
C LEU A 130 -7.71 5.65 -13.03
N LYS A 131 -8.65 4.72 -12.87
CA LYS A 131 -10.09 4.97 -12.94
C LYS A 131 -10.62 5.08 -11.51
N ILE A 132 -11.03 6.28 -11.13
CA ILE A 132 -11.57 6.57 -9.80
C ILE A 132 -13.01 6.06 -9.73
N LEU A 133 -13.30 5.21 -8.75
CA LEU A 133 -14.63 4.64 -8.52
C LEU A 133 -15.41 5.40 -7.45
N LYS A 134 -14.71 5.93 -6.43
CA LYS A 134 -15.30 6.70 -5.33
C LYS A 134 -14.95 8.17 -5.44
N LYS A 135 -15.96 9.03 -5.63
CA LYS A 135 -15.78 10.48 -5.70
C LYS A 135 -15.36 11.12 -4.38
N ASP A 136 -15.68 10.46 -3.26
CA ASP A 136 -15.39 10.87 -1.88
C ASP A 136 -14.15 10.17 -1.29
N ALA A 137 -13.38 9.48 -2.14
CA ALA A 137 -12.15 8.81 -1.72
C ALA A 137 -11.17 9.80 -1.08
N LYS A 138 -10.79 9.52 0.17
CA LYS A 138 -9.97 10.41 0.99
C LYS A 138 -8.57 10.60 0.44
N LEU A 139 -7.89 9.50 0.03
CA LEU A 139 -6.56 9.55 -0.58
C LEU A 139 -6.54 10.26 -1.93
N LEU A 140 -7.66 10.21 -2.67
CA LEU A 140 -7.75 10.68 -4.05
C LEU A 140 -8.31 12.11 -4.17
N LYS A 141 -8.53 12.81 -3.07
CA LYS A 141 -9.20 14.13 -3.02
C LYS A 141 -8.66 15.16 -4.02
N ASN A 142 -7.36 15.16 -4.29
CA ASN A 142 -6.70 16.08 -5.22
C ASN A 142 -6.12 15.36 -6.45
N VAL A 143 -6.63 14.18 -6.77
CA VAL A 143 -6.23 13.40 -7.94
C VAL A 143 -7.35 13.46 -8.97
N LYS A 144 -7.02 13.81 -10.21
CA LYS A 144 -7.97 13.78 -11.31
C LYS A 144 -8.17 12.36 -11.81
N ASP A 145 -9.38 12.01 -12.22
CA ASP A 145 -9.63 10.76 -12.91
C ASP A 145 -8.74 10.64 -14.16
N ASN A 146 -8.29 9.43 -14.46
CA ASN A 146 -7.32 9.13 -15.52
C ASN A 146 -5.93 9.78 -15.32
N SER A 147 -5.55 10.13 -14.08
CA SER A 147 -4.17 10.48 -13.77
C SER A 147 -3.26 9.26 -13.78
N ASP A 148 -2.03 9.44 -14.30
CA ASP A 148 -1.05 8.36 -14.39
C ASP A 148 -0.27 8.17 -13.10
N PHE A 149 -0.02 6.88 -12.78
CA PHE A 149 0.79 6.41 -11.67
C PHE A 149 1.77 5.33 -12.14
N TYR A 150 2.88 5.16 -11.40
CA TYR A 150 3.91 4.19 -11.72
C TYR A 150 3.68 2.87 -10.99
N PHE A 151 3.58 1.79 -11.75
CA PHE A 151 3.39 0.43 -11.26
C PHE A 151 4.61 -0.45 -11.52
N VAL A 152 4.87 -1.38 -10.61
CA VAL A 152 5.81 -2.49 -10.80
C VAL A 152 5.36 -3.67 -9.94
N HIS A 153 4.52 -4.57 -10.49
CA HIS A 153 3.99 -5.71 -9.74
C HIS A 153 3.56 -6.86 -10.65
N SER A 154 3.56 -8.08 -10.09
CA SER A 154 3.04 -9.30 -10.72
C SER A 154 1.77 -9.81 -10.08
N TYR A 155 1.46 -9.33 -8.87
CA TYR A 155 0.29 -9.70 -8.09
C TYR A 155 -0.50 -8.47 -7.71
N TYR A 156 -1.81 -8.63 -7.49
CA TYR A 156 -2.73 -7.57 -7.12
C TYR A 156 -3.75 -8.08 -6.10
N VAL A 157 -4.35 -7.18 -5.37
CA VAL A 157 -5.31 -7.53 -4.32
C VAL A 157 -6.74 -7.61 -4.85
N ILE A 158 -7.51 -8.56 -4.32
CA ILE A 158 -8.95 -8.70 -4.52
C ILE A 158 -9.61 -8.60 -3.13
N PRO A 159 -10.09 -7.41 -2.74
CA PRO A 159 -10.81 -7.22 -1.49
C PRO A 159 -12.12 -8.01 -1.49
N LYS A 160 -12.47 -8.64 -0.36
CA LYS A 160 -13.78 -9.30 -0.20
C LYS A 160 -14.94 -8.30 -0.26
N ASN A 161 -14.73 -7.08 0.27
CA ASN A 161 -15.69 -5.99 0.18
C ASN A 161 -15.27 -5.01 -0.93
N SER A 162 -15.91 -5.11 -2.09
CA SER A 162 -15.64 -4.25 -3.24
C SER A 162 -16.01 -2.78 -3.00
N ASN A 163 -16.87 -2.48 -2.01
CA ASN A 163 -17.21 -1.10 -1.65
C ASN A 163 -16.02 -0.31 -1.10
N ASN A 164 -14.93 -0.98 -0.74
CA ASN A 164 -13.70 -0.34 -0.25
C ASN A 164 -12.66 -0.09 -1.35
N ILE A 165 -12.98 -0.43 -2.61
CA ILE A 165 -12.13 -0.12 -3.76
C ILE A 165 -12.37 1.33 -4.16
N ALA A 166 -11.37 2.19 -3.98
CA ALA A 166 -11.47 3.61 -4.30
C ALA A 166 -11.11 3.90 -5.77
N ALA A 167 -10.14 3.17 -6.32
CA ALA A 167 -9.77 3.25 -7.73
C ALA A 167 -9.23 1.90 -8.25
N VAL A 168 -9.38 1.72 -9.55
CA VAL A 168 -8.85 0.57 -10.29
C VAL A 168 -7.91 1.03 -11.39
N CYS A 169 -7.11 0.11 -11.90
CA CYS A 169 -6.29 0.30 -13.09
C CYS A 169 -6.46 -0.91 -14.01
N ASN A 170 -6.29 -0.70 -15.31
CA ASN A 170 -6.40 -1.78 -16.30
C ASN A 170 -5.04 -2.08 -16.94
N HIS A 171 -4.62 -3.34 -16.82
CA HIS A 171 -3.46 -3.88 -17.52
C HIS A 171 -3.83 -5.24 -18.14
N GLY A 172 -4.79 -5.21 -19.07
CA GLY A 172 -5.40 -6.43 -19.63
C GLY A 172 -6.39 -7.11 -18.68
N VAL A 173 -6.27 -6.85 -17.39
CA VAL A 173 -7.22 -7.14 -16.32
C VAL A 173 -7.42 -5.89 -15.49
N GLU A 174 -8.66 -5.59 -15.11
CA GLU A 174 -8.94 -4.52 -14.16
C GLU A 174 -8.59 -5.02 -12.74
N PHE A 175 -7.77 -4.26 -12.02
CA PHE A 175 -7.31 -4.61 -10.68
C PHE A 175 -7.44 -3.44 -9.70
N THR A 176 -7.53 -3.74 -8.41
CA THR A 176 -7.58 -2.75 -7.35
C THR A 176 -6.26 -1.97 -7.27
N ALA A 177 -6.32 -0.68 -7.56
CA ALA A 177 -5.17 0.20 -7.50
C ALA A 177 -5.12 1.02 -6.20
N VAL A 178 -6.29 1.37 -5.63
CA VAL A 178 -6.44 2.07 -4.35
C VAL A 178 -7.54 1.42 -3.52
N TYR A 179 -7.22 1.09 -2.29
CA TYR A 179 -8.12 0.55 -1.28
C TYR A 179 -8.24 1.52 -0.11
N GLU A 180 -9.46 1.74 0.40
CA GLU A 180 -9.74 2.57 1.57
C GLU A 180 -10.82 1.94 2.44
N SER A 181 -10.51 1.72 3.71
CA SER A 181 -11.47 1.28 4.73
C SER A 181 -11.08 1.84 6.10
N ASP A 182 -11.94 2.66 6.67
CA ASP A 182 -11.74 3.29 7.97
C ASP A 182 -10.37 3.98 8.11
N ASN A 183 -9.45 3.34 8.83
CA ASN A 183 -8.08 3.79 9.05
C ASN A 183 -7.03 2.96 8.29
N ILE A 184 -7.45 2.05 7.38
CA ILE A 184 -6.58 1.17 6.61
C ILE A 184 -6.64 1.58 5.13
N PHE A 185 -5.48 1.89 4.57
CA PHE A 185 -5.32 2.34 3.19
C PHE A 185 -4.28 1.50 2.46
N GLY A 186 -4.46 1.34 1.16
CA GLY A 186 -3.51 0.64 0.32
C GLY A 186 -3.44 1.22 -1.08
N VAL A 187 -2.23 1.28 -1.64
CA VAL A 187 -1.99 1.66 -3.04
C VAL A 187 -1.07 0.64 -3.70
N GLN A 188 -1.42 0.18 -4.91
CA GLN A 188 -0.61 -0.78 -5.65
C GLN A 188 0.57 -0.13 -6.39
N PHE A 189 0.45 1.13 -6.72
CA PHE A 189 1.52 1.93 -7.33
C PHE A 189 2.52 2.45 -6.28
N HIS A 190 3.62 3.03 -6.76
CA HIS A 190 4.67 3.64 -5.93
C HIS A 190 4.50 5.17 -5.89
N PRO A 191 3.82 5.75 -4.89
CA PRO A 191 3.57 7.19 -4.83
C PRO A 191 4.87 8.00 -4.81
N GLU A 192 5.95 7.49 -4.22
CA GLU A 192 7.26 8.13 -4.19
C GLU A 192 7.91 8.28 -5.58
N LYS A 193 7.37 7.59 -6.59
CA LYS A 193 7.81 7.67 -7.99
C LYS A 193 6.83 8.44 -8.90
N CYS A 194 5.66 8.85 -8.37
CA CYS A 194 4.55 9.39 -9.18
C CYS A 194 4.48 10.92 -9.21
N LEU A 195 5.62 11.61 -9.09
CA LEU A 195 5.69 13.07 -9.17
C LEU A 195 4.61 13.73 -8.29
N ILE A 196 3.88 14.73 -8.84
CA ILE A 196 2.89 15.51 -8.08
C ILE A 196 1.69 14.66 -7.62
N ASN A 197 1.24 13.70 -8.44
CA ASN A 197 0.11 12.84 -8.08
C ASN A 197 0.45 11.97 -6.85
N GLY A 198 1.64 11.37 -6.83
CA GLY A 198 2.10 10.59 -5.70
C GLY A 198 2.31 11.41 -4.44
N LEU A 199 2.86 12.61 -4.56
CA LEU A 199 3.01 13.56 -3.45
C LEU A 199 1.64 13.94 -2.87
N ASN A 200 0.62 14.13 -3.71
CA ASN A 200 -0.75 14.38 -3.25
C ASN A 200 -1.31 13.21 -2.43
N ILE A 201 -1.09 11.97 -2.84
CA ILE A 201 -1.48 10.77 -2.07
C ILE A 201 -0.85 10.78 -0.67
N LEU A 202 0.47 10.95 -0.59
CA LEU A 202 1.20 10.98 0.68
C LEU A 202 0.77 12.15 1.57
N LYS A 203 0.51 13.31 0.97
CA LYS A 203 -0.01 14.48 1.67
C LYS A 203 -1.41 14.25 2.23
N GLN A 204 -2.34 13.71 1.42
CA GLN A 204 -3.68 13.39 1.90
C GLN A 204 -3.64 12.39 3.05
N PHE A 205 -2.85 11.31 2.92
CA PHE A 205 -2.67 10.33 3.99
C PHE A 205 -2.19 10.98 5.30
N SER A 206 -1.22 11.88 5.23
CA SER A 206 -0.68 12.54 6.43
C SER A 206 -1.64 13.54 7.10
N GLN A 207 -2.78 13.84 6.49
CA GLN A 207 -3.78 14.82 6.98
C GLN A 207 -4.99 14.16 7.66
N PHE A 208 -5.05 12.84 7.72
CA PHE A 208 -6.14 12.14 8.41
C PHE A 208 -6.08 12.36 9.92
N SER A 209 -7.26 12.40 10.55
CA SER A 209 -7.43 12.66 11.98
C SER A 209 -8.70 11.99 12.52
#